data_6d510bbc86930698f7ecb8c0335b3763
#
_entry.id   6d510bbc86930698f7ecb8c0335b3763
#
_cell.length_a   1.000
_cell.length_b   1.000
_cell.length_c   1.000
_cell.angle_alpha   90.00
_cell.angle_beta   90.00
_cell.angle_gamma   90.00
#
_symmetry.space_group_name_H-M   'P 1'
#
loop_
_entity.id
_entity.type
_entity.pdbx_description
1 polymer ?
#
loop_
_entity_poly.entity_id
_entity_poly.type
_entity_poly.pdbx_seq_one_letter_code
_entity_poly.pdbx_strand_id
1 'polypeptide(L)'
;MWEILLLIVFFGGYFFITIEHQVHIDKTISALGMAAVCWAVLRMTNLEVFSIEDSGLISLASKEGIDNATAIDNLLLHHVGKIAEILFFLIGAMTIVEIIDMHRGFEIIKKIVKTRRKQKLL
;
A
#
# COMPACT_ATOMS: atom_id res chain seq x y z
N MET A 1 7.69 -15.88 -22.49
CA MET A 1 6.52 -16.69 -22.06
C MET A 1 6.08 -16.34 -20.64
N TRP A 2 7.01 -16.18 -19.70
CA TRP A 2 6.68 -15.87 -18.30
C TRP A 2 6.11 -14.46 -18.09
N GLU A 3 6.54 -13.48 -18.90
CA GLU A 3 5.99 -12.12 -18.90
C GLU A 3 4.50 -12.11 -19.27
N ILE A 4 4.10 -12.95 -20.23
CA ILE A 4 2.70 -13.11 -20.62
C ILE A 4 1.88 -13.70 -19.48
N LEU A 5 2.44 -14.67 -18.74
CA LEU A 5 1.80 -15.26 -17.57
C LEU A 5 1.54 -14.20 -16.49
N LEU A 6 2.52 -13.34 -16.23
CA LEU A 6 2.40 -12.25 -15.27
C LEU A 6 1.30 -11.26 -15.69
N LEU A 7 1.23 -10.91 -16.97
CA LEU A 7 0.16 -10.08 -17.53
C LEU A 7 -1.21 -10.73 -17.38
N ILE A 8 -1.32 -12.03 -17.65
CA ILE A 8 -2.59 -12.77 -17.51
C ILE A 8 -3.04 -12.78 -16.04
N VAL A 9 -2.13 -13.01 -15.09
CA VAL A 9 -2.43 -12.98 -13.66
C VAL A 9 -2.88 -11.59 -13.23
N PHE A 10 -2.19 -10.54 -13.70
CA PHE A 10 -2.52 -9.16 -13.38
C PHE A 10 -3.90 -8.77 -13.92
N PHE A 11 -4.16 -8.99 -15.20
CA PHE A 11 -5.46 -8.67 -15.82
C PHE A 11 -6.59 -9.53 -15.26
N GLY A 12 -6.34 -10.81 -14.97
CA GLY A 12 -7.30 -11.70 -14.33
C GLY A 12 -7.67 -11.22 -12.92
N GLY A 13 -6.70 -10.81 -12.12
CA GLY A 13 -6.92 -10.23 -10.81
C GLY A 13 -7.68 -8.91 -10.87
N TYR A 14 -7.35 -8.04 -11.84
CA TYR A 14 -8.07 -6.80 -12.08
C TYR A 14 -9.53 -7.03 -12.48
N PHE A 15 -9.77 -8.00 -13.35
CA PHE A 15 -11.12 -8.43 -13.72
C PHE A 15 -11.91 -8.97 -12.51
N PHE A 16 -11.24 -9.72 -11.63
CA PHE A 16 -11.83 -10.23 -10.41
C PHE A 16 -12.26 -9.11 -9.44
N ILE A 17 -11.41 -8.07 -9.30
CA ILE A 17 -11.75 -6.86 -8.52
C ILE A 17 -12.95 -6.13 -9.10
N THR A 18 -13.14 -6.13 -10.41
CA THR A 18 -14.27 -5.47 -11.07
C THR A 18 -15.61 -6.19 -10.82
N ILE A 19 -15.59 -7.52 -10.67
CA ILE A 19 -16.77 -8.35 -10.44
C ILE A 19 -17.13 -8.48 -8.93
N GLU A 20 -16.33 -7.92 -8.05
CA GLU A 20 -16.45 -7.99 -6.60
C GLU A 20 -17.86 -7.72 -6.07
N HIS A 21 -18.60 -6.80 -6.71
CA HIS A 21 -19.97 -6.45 -6.29
C HIS A 21 -20.93 -7.66 -6.25
N GLN A 22 -20.62 -8.72 -7.00
CA GLN A 22 -21.42 -9.95 -7.01
C GLN A 22 -20.94 -11.00 -6.01
N VAL A 23 -19.68 -10.93 -5.59
CA VAL A 23 -19.04 -11.97 -4.77
C VAL A 23 -18.96 -11.59 -3.27
N HIS A 24 -19.30 -10.34 -2.90
CA HIS A 24 -19.28 -9.83 -1.52
C HIS A 24 -17.91 -10.00 -0.82
N ILE A 25 -16.83 -9.96 -1.57
CA ILE A 25 -15.44 -10.01 -1.05
C ILE A 25 -14.88 -8.59 -1.04
N ASP A 26 -14.19 -8.19 0.03
CA ASP A 26 -13.54 -6.89 0.12
C ASP A 26 -12.46 -6.71 -0.96
N LYS A 27 -12.47 -5.58 -1.66
CA LYS A 27 -11.46 -5.18 -2.68
C LYS A 27 -10.04 -5.34 -2.18
N THR A 28 -9.83 -5.05 -0.90
CA THR A 28 -8.53 -5.14 -0.25
C THR A 28 -7.99 -6.57 -0.27
N ILE A 29 -8.85 -7.57 -0.01
CA ILE A 29 -8.46 -8.98 -0.01
C ILE A 29 -8.07 -9.42 -1.42
N SER A 30 -8.89 -9.07 -2.42
CA SER A 30 -8.63 -9.39 -3.82
C SER A 30 -7.35 -8.73 -4.34
N ALA A 31 -7.14 -7.45 -4.02
CA ALA A 31 -5.95 -6.71 -4.41
C ALA A 31 -4.68 -7.25 -3.73
N LEU A 32 -4.76 -7.57 -2.43
CA LEU A 32 -3.63 -8.14 -1.69
C LEU A 32 -3.29 -9.55 -2.19
N GLY A 33 -4.30 -10.38 -2.47
CA GLY A 33 -4.12 -11.71 -3.05
C GLY A 33 -3.44 -11.64 -4.42
N MET A 34 -3.91 -10.73 -5.29
CA MET A 34 -3.30 -10.50 -6.61
C MET A 34 -1.83 -10.06 -6.47
N ALA A 35 -1.54 -9.12 -5.59
CA ALA A 35 -0.18 -8.65 -5.35
C ALA A 35 0.74 -9.79 -4.87
N ALA A 36 0.28 -10.63 -3.93
CA ALA A 36 1.03 -11.77 -3.44
C ALA A 36 1.31 -12.80 -4.55
N VAL A 37 0.33 -13.09 -5.40
CA VAL A 37 0.50 -14.02 -6.53
C VAL A 37 1.47 -13.44 -7.56
N CYS A 38 1.36 -12.15 -7.91
CA CYS A 38 2.31 -11.50 -8.83
C CYS A 38 3.74 -11.55 -8.31
N TRP A 39 3.97 -11.28 -7.01
CA TRP A 39 5.29 -11.40 -6.40
C TRP A 39 5.81 -12.84 -6.39
N ALA A 40 4.95 -13.83 -6.10
CA ALA A 40 5.32 -15.23 -6.14
C ALA A 40 5.76 -15.66 -7.56
N VAL A 41 5.02 -15.25 -8.58
CA VAL A 41 5.37 -15.53 -9.98
C VAL A 41 6.69 -14.85 -10.35
N LEU A 42 6.87 -13.59 -10.00
CA LEU A 42 8.10 -12.84 -10.27
C LEU A 42 9.32 -13.52 -9.63
N ARG A 43 9.16 -13.97 -8.39
CA ARG A 43 10.23 -14.68 -7.64
C ARG A 43 10.57 -16.05 -8.25
N MET A 44 9.56 -16.80 -8.69
CA MET A 44 9.77 -18.13 -9.27
C MET A 44 10.40 -18.07 -10.67
N THR A 45 10.13 -17.02 -11.44
CA THR A 45 10.60 -16.86 -12.82
C THR A 45 11.98 -16.20 -12.93
N ASN A 46 12.55 -15.69 -11.82
CA ASN A 46 13.82 -14.97 -11.80
C ASN A 46 13.93 -13.89 -12.89
N LEU A 47 12.82 -13.20 -13.17
CA LEU A 47 12.79 -12.12 -14.15
C LEU A 47 13.70 -10.96 -13.69
N GLU A 48 14.39 -10.34 -14.63
CA GLU A 48 15.18 -9.16 -14.34
C GLU A 48 14.28 -7.98 -14.02
N VAL A 49 14.54 -7.33 -12.89
CA VAL A 49 13.82 -6.12 -12.46
C VAL A 49 14.72 -4.92 -12.77
N PHE A 50 14.15 -3.93 -13.43
CA PHE A 50 14.86 -2.73 -13.85
C PHE A 50 14.42 -1.53 -13.00
N SER A 51 15.40 -0.70 -12.63
CA SER A 51 15.15 0.65 -12.11
C SER A 51 15.36 1.67 -13.22
N ILE A 52 14.55 2.73 -13.20
CA ILE A 52 14.73 3.88 -14.10
C ILE A 52 15.62 4.86 -13.36
N GLU A 53 16.82 5.08 -13.89
CA GLU A 53 17.72 6.15 -13.47
C GLU A 53 17.93 7.17 -14.59
N ASP A 54 18.57 8.31 -14.31
CA ASP A 54 18.84 9.38 -15.27
C ASP A 54 19.65 8.89 -16.50
N SER A 55 20.38 7.78 -16.37
CA SER A 55 21.15 7.13 -17.43
C SER A 55 20.39 6.05 -18.22
N GLY A 56 19.14 5.74 -17.85
CA GLY A 56 18.29 4.73 -18.51
C GLY A 56 17.87 3.57 -17.60
N LEU A 57 17.45 2.47 -18.23
CA LEU A 57 17.05 1.25 -17.52
C LEU A 57 18.28 0.45 -17.08
N ILE A 58 18.46 0.27 -15.80
CA ILE A 58 19.54 -0.55 -15.22
C ILE A 58 18.91 -1.70 -14.46
N SER A 59 19.37 -2.94 -14.69
CA SER A 59 18.91 -4.08 -13.90
C SER A 59 19.37 -3.95 -12.46
N LEU A 60 18.45 -4.14 -11.50
CA LEU A 60 18.76 -4.05 -10.07
C LEU A 60 19.84 -5.04 -9.66
N ALA A 61 19.78 -6.26 -10.17
CA ALA A 61 20.78 -7.28 -9.91
C ALA A 61 22.19 -6.86 -10.36
N SER A 62 22.30 -6.25 -11.53
CA SER A 62 23.58 -5.75 -12.06
C SER A 62 24.13 -4.57 -11.26
N LYS A 63 23.24 -3.68 -10.81
CA LYS A 63 23.61 -2.50 -10.00
C LYS A 63 24.16 -2.88 -8.63
N GLU A 64 23.54 -3.85 -7.98
CA GLU A 64 23.91 -4.29 -6.63
C GLU A 64 24.92 -5.45 -6.64
N GLY A 65 25.23 -6.02 -7.81
CA GLY A 65 26.15 -7.16 -7.94
C GLY A 65 25.63 -8.44 -7.26
N ILE A 66 24.32 -8.59 -7.20
CA ILE A 66 23.62 -9.69 -6.53
C ILE A 66 22.79 -10.50 -7.52
N ASP A 67 22.33 -11.68 -7.10
CA ASP A 67 21.45 -12.51 -7.90
C ASP A 67 20.05 -11.86 -8.06
N ASN A 68 19.39 -12.08 -9.20
CA ASN A 68 18.06 -11.53 -9.50
C ASN A 68 17.04 -11.87 -8.41
N ALA A 69 17.10 -13.08 -7.86
CA ALA A 69 16.22 -13.50 -6.77
C ALA A 69 16.40 -12.65 -5.51
N THR A 70 17.64 -12.36 -5.14
CA THR A 70 17.97 -11.51 -3.98
C THR A 70 17.59 -10.06 -4.25
N ALA A 71 17.76 -9.56 -5.47
CA ALA A 71 17.32 -8.22 -5.86
C ALA A 71 15.80 -8.05 -5.71
N ILE A 72 15.03 -9.07 -6.13
CA ILE A 72 13.56 -9.08 -5.96
C ILE A 72 13.17 -9.08 -4.49
N ASP A 73 13.82 -9.89 -3.65
CA ASP A 73 13.55 -9.97 -2.22
C ASP A 73 13.86 -8.63 -1.51
N ASN A 74 14.99 -8.01 -1.84
CA ASN A 74 15.36 -6.69 -1.32
C ASN A 74 14.36 -5.61 -1.72
N LEU A 75 13.91 -5.63 -2.98
CA LEU A 75 12.90 -4.70 -3.48
C LEU A 75 11.58 -4.87 -2.74
N LEU A 76 11.13 -6.11 -2.51
CA LEU A 76 9.93 -6.42 -1.75
C LEU A 76 10.05 -5.89 -0.32
N LEU A 77 11.14 -6.20 0.38
CA LEU A 77 11.39 -5.72 1.75
C LEU A 77 11.41 -4.20 1.83
N HIS A 78 11.99 -3.52 0.85
CA HIS A 78 12.01 -2.07 0.78
C HIS A 78 10.59 -1.48 0.66
N HIS A 79 9.76 -2.01 -0.23
CA HIS A 79 8.38 -1.55 -0.39
C HIS A 79 7.51 -1.89 0.82
N VAL A 80 7.63 -3.11 1.37
CA VAL A 80 6.91 -3.51 2.58
C VAL A 80 7.33 -2.64 3.77
N GLY A 81 8.63 -2.34 3.91
CA GLY A 81 9.14 -1.45 4.93
C GLY A 81 8.52 -0.06 4.88
N LYS A 82 8.46 0.56 3.70
CA LYS A 82 7.80 1.86 3.51
C LYS A 82 6.30 1.83 3.84
N ILE A 83 5.60 0.78 3.43
CA ILE A 83 4.18 0.62 3.75
C ILE A 83 3.99 0.42 5.26
N ALA A 84 4.84 -0.37 5.90
CA ALA A 84 4.79 -0.60 7.34
C ALA A 84 4.99 0.71 8.13
N GLU A 85 5.92 1.57 7.71
CA GLU A 85 6.15 2.88 8.31
C GLU A 85 4.89 3.75 8.30
N ILE A 86 4.19 3.80 7.16
CA ILE A 86 2.91 4.52 7.01
C ILE A 86 1.83 3.90 7.89
N LEU A 87 1.74 2.57 7.93
CA LEU A 87 0.75 1.86 8.73
C LEU A 87 0.94 2.11 10.23
N PHE A 88 2.17 2.07 10.73
CA PHE A 88 2.47 2.38 12.13
C PHE A 88 2.08 3.81 12.49
N PHE A 89 2.36 4.76 11.59
CA PHE A 89 1.92 6.14 11.78
C PHE A 89 0.40 6.26 11.84
N LEU A 90 -0.32 5.63 10.91
CA LEU A 90 -1.78 5.66 10.86
C LEU A 90 -2.42 5.01 12.10
N ILE A 91 -1.91 3.85 12.54
CA ILE A 91 -2.39 3.18 13.75
C ILE A 91 -2.19 4.07 14.97
N GLY A 92 -1.01 4.69 15.12
CA GLY A 92 -0.72 5.61 16.20
C GLY A 92 -1.66 6.83 16.20
N ALA A 93 -1.81 7.48 15.05
CA ALA A 93 -2.70 8.63 14.90
C ALA A 93 -4.17 8.27 15.20
N MET A 94 -4.64 7.14 14.68
CA MET A 94 -6.03 6.69 14.87
C MET A 94 -6.30 6.32 16.34
N THR A 95 -5.34 5.69 17.01
CA THR A 95 -5.41 5.37 18.44
C THR A 95 -5.51 6.65 19.29
N ILE A 96 -4.73 7.68 18.97
CA ILE A 96 -4.79 8.96 19.68
C ILE A 96 -6.16 9.63 19.48
N VAL A 97 -6.67 9.64 18.24
CA VAL A 97 -7.98 10.21 17.92
C VAL A 97 -9.09 9.48 18.68
N GLU A 98 -9.04 8.15 18.72
CA GLU A 98 -10.01 7.31 19.44
C GLU A 98 -10.00 7.60 20.96
N ILE A 99 -8.81 7.72 21.55
CA ILE A 99 -8.68 8.07 22.98
C ILE A 99 -9.27 9.46 23.26
N ILE A 100 -9.02 10.43 22.39
CA ILE A 100 -9.56 11.79 22.53
C ILE A 100 -11.10 11.77 22.42
N ASP A 101 -11.65 11.00 21.47
CA ASP A 101 -13.09 10.89 21.28
C ASP A 101 -13.76 10.20 22.47
N MET A 102 -13.20 9.11 22.96
CA MET A 102 -13.69 8.37 24.12
C MET A 102 -13.73 9.23 25.40
N HIS A 103 -12.79 10.18 25.55
CA HIS A 103 -12.73 11.13 26.66
C HIS A 103 -13.50 12.43 26.39
N ARG A 104 -14.39 12.46 25.37
CA ARG A 104 -15.17 13.66 24.97
C ARG A 104 -14.34 14.90 24.67
N GLY A 105 -13.09 14.72 24.25
CA GLY A 105 -12.17 15.81 23.90
C GLY A 105 -12.73 16.72 22.81
N PHE A 106 -13.49 16.19 21.85
CA PHE A 106 -14.14 16.96 20.79
C PHE A 106 -15.31 17.81 21.30
N GLU A 107 -15.99 17.43 22.39
CA GLU A 107 -17.04 18.27 23.00
C GLU A 107 -16.46 19.56 23.57
N ILE A 108 -15.27 19.50 24.15
CA ILE A 108 -14.56 20.66 24.70
C ILE A 108 -14.24 21.63 23.57
N ILE A 109 -13.73 21.13 22.45
CA ILE A 109 -13.42 21.93 21.26
C ILE A 109 -14.69 22.57 20.66
N LYS A 110 -15.76 21.80 20.52
CA LYS A 110 -17.09 22.32 20.08
C LYS A 110 -17.61 23.42 20.99
N LYS A 111 -17.42 23.29 22.29
CA LYS A 111 -17.87 24.29 23.30
C LYS A 111 -17.09 25.60 23.18
N ILE A 112 -15.76 25.49 22.98
CA ILE A 112 -14.87 26.66 22.79
C ILE A 112 -15.22 27.39 21.49
N VAL A 113 -15.42 26.67 20.39
CA VAL A 113 -15.74 27.25 19.07
C VAL A 113 -17.14 27.89 19.10
N LYS A 114 -18.12 27.26 19.74
CA LYS A 114 -19.48 27.79 19.86
C LYS A 114 -19.54 29.06 20.71
N THR A 115 -18.72 29.16 21.75
CA THR A 115 -18.61 30.35 22.61
C THR A 115 -18.02 31.54 21.84
N ARG A 116 -17.00 31.31 21.01
CA ARG A 116 -16.38 32.37 20.18
C ARG A 116 -17.32 32.97 19.12
N ARG A 117 -18.27 32.16 18.62
CA ARG A 117 -19.22 32.61 17.57
C ARG A 117 -20.34 33.49 18.13
N LYS A 118 -20.71 33.33 19.41
CA LYS A 118 -21.70 34.17 20.05
C LYS A 118 -21.19 35.57 20.38
N GLN A 119 -19.91 35.76 20.64
CA GLN A 119 -19.32 37.09 20.93
C GLN A 119 -19.12 37.96 19.70
N LYS A 120 -19.28 37.44 18.46
CA LYS A 120 -19.13 38.20 17.21
C LYS A 120 -20.48 38.67 16.62
N LEU A 121 -21.61 38.39 17.27
CA LEU A 121 -22.96 38.73 16.82
C LEU A 121 -23.67 39.75 17.74
N LEU A 122 -22.93 40.38 18.63
CA LEU A 122 -23.30 41.56 19.39
C LEU A 122 -22.30 42.68 19.08
#